data_984f97fb3b15dd9768357a2d498e4890
#
_entry.id   984f97fb3b15dd9768357a2d498e4890
#
_cell.length_a   1.000
_cell.length_b   1.000
_cell.length_c   1.000
_cell.angle_alpha   90.00
_cell.angle_beta   90.00
_cell.angle_gamma   90.00
#
_symmetry.space_group_name_H-M   'P 1'
#
loop_
_entity.id
_entity.type
_entity.pdbx_description
1 polymer ?
#
loop_
_entity_poly.entity_id
_entity_poly.type
_entity_poly.pdbx_seq_one_letter_code
_entity_poly.pdbx_strand_id
1 'polypeptide(L)'
;MGSEMCIRDRYEGELFNLEATPAESTVYRFAKYDAKNFPGIITAGKEGETPYYTNSSHLPVSYTEDIFSALDIQDELQTLYTSGTVFHTFLGEKLPDWQSAATLVRKIAENYKLPYYTISPTYSVCRTHGYLAGEQHTCPHCGSKTEVYSRITGYYRPVQNWNDGKVQEFKDRKVYSMLDYREHKQREAEAAAEKREKSEGSGKVSLDVAAAYTLFTTKTCPNCKAAKAILDRAGIKYDVVDAEDEPELALRYGVMQVPALVVVSFGENGSGNAEKLSGVGPINGFVRSMGCEQTAN
;
A
#
# COMPACT_ATOMS: atom_id res chain seq x y z
N MET A 1 -5.70 0.66 12.94
CA MET A 1 -6.30 1.91 13.42
C MET A 1 -7.46 1.69 14.39
N GLY A 2 -8.47 0.87 14.10
CA GLY A 2 -9.59 0.66 15.02
C GLY A 2 -9.21 0.11 16.40
N SER A 3 -8.21 -0.78 16.47
CA SER A 3 -7.75 -1.37 17.73
C SER A 3 -7.02 -0.37 18.63
N GLU A 4 -6.21 0.52 18.06
CA GLU A 4 -5.44 1.50 18.84
C GLU A 4 -6.35 2.58 19.45
N MET A 5 -7.36 3.05 18.71
CA MET A 5 -8.38 3.95 19.23
C MET A 5 -9.18 3.30 20.36
N CYS A 6 -9.66 2.07 20.19
CA CYS A 6 -10.41 1.35 21.22
C CYS A 6 -9.60 1.08 22.49
N ILE A 7 -8.28 0.88 22.35
CA ILE A 7 -7.39 0.68 23.49
C ILE A 7 -7.14 2.01 24.20
N ARG A 8 -6.88 3.10 23.49
CA ARG A 8 -6.71 4.46 24.07
C ARG A 8 -7.94 4.91 24.87
N ASP A 9 -9.12 4.71 24.34
CA ASP A 9 -10.38 5.08 25.01
C ASP A 9 -10.60 4.31 26.32
N ARG A 10 -9.99 3.11 26.43
CA ARG A 10 -10.17 2.24 27.58
C ARG A 10 -9.10 2.39 28.65
N TYR A 11 -7.91 2.86 28.26
CA TYR A 11 -6.72 3.00 29.11
C TYR A 11 -6.15 4.41 28.99
N GLU A 12 -6.90 5.39 29.45
CA GLU A 12 -6.52 6.79 29.42
C GLU A 12 -5.20 7.02 30.19
N GLY A 13 -4.23 7.63 29.52
CA GLY A 13 -2.89 7.89 30.10
C GLY A 13 -1.83 6.81 29.86
N GLU A 14 -2.19 5.65 29.33
CA GLU A 14 -1.22 4.61 28.96
C GLU A 14 -0.62 4.85 27.58
N LEU A 15 0.64 4.49 27.41
CA LEU A 15 1.33 4.53 26.11
C LEU A 15 1.30 3.15 25.47
N PHE A 16 0.74 3.09 24.26
CA PHE A 16 0.68 1.87 23.46
C PHE A 16 1.62 1.94 22.28
N ASN A 17 2.23 0.81 21.96
CA ASN A 17 3.10 0.61 20.81
C ASN A 17 2.43 -0.33 19.80
N LEU A 18 2.30 0.10 18.55
CA LEU A 18 1.89 -0.76 17.45
C LEU A 18 3.13 -1.23 16.71
N GLU A 19 3.45 -2.51 16.86
CA GLU A 19 4.67 -3.10 16.34
C GLU A 19 4.42 -4.12 15.24
N ALA A 20 5.20 -4.05 14.17
CA ALA A 20 5.32 -5.11 13.17
C ALA A 20 6.30 -6.17 13.68
N THR A 21 5.80 -7.14 14.42
CA THR A 21 6.63 -8.17 15.05
C THR A 21 7.23 -9.12 14.00
N PRO A 22 8.56 -9.24 13.90
CA PRO A 22 9.18 -10.22 13.02
C PRO A 22 8.97 -11.63 13.56
N ALA A 23 8.44 -12.51 12.73
CA ALA A 23 8.16 -13.89 13.09
C ALA A 23 8.79 -14.87 12.08
N GLU A 24 9.57 -15.81 12.55
CA GLU A 24 10.25 -16.84 11.74
C GLU A 24 9.49 -18.16 11.76
N SER A 25 9.45 -18.82 12.92
CA SER A 25 8.82 -20.14 13.06
C SER A 25 7.31 -20.07 13.31
N THR A 26 6.84 -18.99 13.94
CA THR A 26 5.44 -18.84 14.35
C THR A 26 4.52 -18.72 13.14
N VAL A 27 4.89 -17.92 12.14
CA VAL A 27 4.09 -17.74 10.90
C VAL A 27 3.94 -19.06 10.13
N TYR A 28 4.96 -19.90 10.11
CA TYR A 28 4.88 -21.23 9.50
C TYR A 28 4.01 -22.19 10.33
N ARG A 29 4.18 -22.19 11.65
CA ARG A 29 3.38 -23.06 12.53
C ARG A 29 1.89 -22.75 12.46
N PHE A 30 1.54 -21.49 12.47
CA PHE A 30 0.14 -21.06 12.36
C PHE A 30 -0.43 -21.40 10.99
N ALA A 31 0.25 -21.07 9.90
CA ALA A 31 -0.22 -21.40 8.56
C ALA A 31 -0.42 -22.91 8.37
N LYS A 32 0.48 -23.73 8.88
CA LYS A 32 0.36 -25.20 8.83
C LYS A 32 -0.81 -25.72 9.64
N TYR A 33 -1.05 -25.15 10.84
CA TYR A 33 -2.17 -25.50 11.69
C TYR A 33 -3.50 -25.09 11.03
N ASP A 34 -3.57 -23.87 10.53
CA ASP A 34 -4.79 -23.30 9.95
C ASP A 34 -5.14 -24.02 8.64
N ALA A 35 -4.19 -24.28 7.77
CA ALA A 35 -4.43 -25.04 6.53
C ALA A 35 -5.00 -26.46 6.81
N LYS A 36 -4.64 -27.06 7.95
CA LYS A 36 -5.16 -28.36 8.36
C LYS A 36 -6.59 -28.30 8.93
N ASN A 37 -6.89 -27.25 9.72
CA ASN A 37 -8.10 -27.19 10.53
C ASN A 37 -9.18 -26.31 9.92
N PHE A 38 -8.85 -25.41 9.01
CA PHE A 38 -9.73 -24.45 8.37
C PHE A 38 -9.62 -24.54 6.84
N PRO A 39 -10.36 -25.47 6.20
CA PRO A 39 -10.34 -25.60 4.74
C PRO A 39 -10.75 -24.28 4.06
N GLY A 40 -9.95 -23.83 3.11
CA GLY A 40 -10.19 -22.59 2.39
C GLY A 40 -9.55 -21.34 3.00
N ILE A 41 -8.78 -21.47 4.09
CA ILE A 41 -8.01 -20.33 4.61
C ILE A 41 -6.93 -19.91 3.61
N ILE A 42 -6.78 -18.61 3.44
CA ILE A 42 -5.79 -18.04 2.52
C ILE A 42 -4.44 -17.97 3.23
N THR A 43 -3.42 -18.57 2.62
CA THR A 43 -2.00 -18.44 3.00
C THR A 43 -1.21 -17.81 1.86
N ALA A 44 0.04 -17.38 2.12
CA ALA A 44 0.88 -16.79 1.10
C ALA A 44 1.46 -17.82 0.11
N GLY A 45 1.59 -19.09 0.50
CA GLY A 45 2.03 -20.19 -0.36
C GLY A 45 0.97 -20.58 -1.39
N LYS A 46 1.39 -21.16 -2.50
CA LYS A 46 0.49 -21.70 -3.52
C LYS A 46 -0.20 -22.98 -3.04
N GLU A 47 -1.34 -23.28 -3.65
CA GLU A 47 -2.06 -24.53 -3.36
C GLU A 47 -1.17 -25.75 -3.63
N GLY A 48 -1.11 -26.67 -2.66
CA GLY A 48 -0.28 -27.87 -2.73
C GLY A 48 1.20 -27.69 -2.31
N GLU A 49 1.63 -26.46 -2.03
CA GLU A 49 2.96 -26.15 -1.50
C GLU A 49 2.94 -25.98 0.03
N THR A 50 4.12 -25.76 0.63
CA THR A 50 4.23 -25.53 2.07
C THR A 50 3.58 -24.20 2.44
N PRO A 51 2.52 -24.17 3.27
CA PRO A 51 1.83 -22.93 3.63
C PRO A 51 2.68 -22.07 4.57
N TYR A 52 2.60 -20.74 4.40
CA TYR A 52 3.20 -19.77 5.31
C TYR A 52 2.38 -18.48 5.31
N TYR A 53 2.53 -17.68 6.36
CA TYR A 53 2.02 -16.31 6.42
C TYR A 53 3.16 -15.32 6.24
N THR A 54 2.85 -14.14 5.71
CA THR A 54 3.76 -13.00 5.71
C THR A 54 3.91 -12.44 7.13
N ASN A 55 4.99 -11.71 7.38
CA ASN A 55 5.14 -11.00 8.64
C ASN A 55 4.23 -9.75 8.63
N SER A 56 3.38 -9.61 9.65
CA SER A 56 2.52 -8.44 9.83
C SER A 56 1.81 -8.02 8.54
N SER A 57 1.90 -6.75 8.13
CA SER A 57 1.29 -6.21 6.91
C SER A 57 2.24 -6.22 5.70
N HIS A 58 3.33 -6.99 5.73
CA HIS A 58 4.23 -7.05 4.59
C HIS A 58 3.57 -7.72 3.38
N LEU A 59 3.88 -7.22 2.18
CA LEU A 59 3.45 -7.84 0.94
C LEU A 59 3.97 -9.27 0.82
N PRO A 60 3.20 -10.18 0.19
CA PRO A 60 3.73 -11.46 -0.23
C PRO A 60 4.97 -11.27 -1.11
N VAL A 61 6.01 -12.04 -0.85
CA VAL A 61 7.30 -11.94 -1.55
C VAL A 61 7.21 -12.26 -3.05
N SER A 62 6.10 -12.86 -3.46
CA SER A 62 5.77 -13.19 -4.87
C SER A 62 4.94 -12.12 -5.57
N TYR A 63 4.63 -10.99 -4.92
CA TYR A 63 3.69 -10.00 -5.44
C TYR A 63 4.21 -9.30 -6.71
N THR A 64 5.41 -8.72 -6.65
CA THR A 64 5.97 -7.96 -7.79
C THR A 64 7.49 -8.06 -7.85
N GLU A 65 8.04 -7.87 -9.04
CA GLU A 65 9.48 -7.71 -9.31
C GLU A 65 9.92 -6.24 -9.34
N ASP A 66 8.94 -5.32 -9.32
CA ASP A 66 9.18 -3.88 -9.32
C ASP A 66 9.17 -3.35 -7.88
N ILE A 67 10.34 -2.85 -7.44
CA ILE A 67 10.52 -2.30 -6.10
C ILE A 67 9.61 -1.10 -5.83
N PHE A 68 9.39 -0.24 -6.84
CA PHE A 68 8.60 0.98 -6.65
C PHE A 68 7.11 0.67 -6.52
N SER A 69 6.59 -0.29 -7.29
CA SER A 69 5.22 -0.80 -7.11
C SER A 69 5.00 -1.40 -5.71
N ALA A 70 6.01 -2.08 -5.15
CA ALA A 70 5.94 -2.60 -3.80
C ALA A 70 5.99 -1.47 -2.75
N LEU A 71 6.83 -0.46 -2.96
CA LEU A 71 6.95 0.71 -2.09
C LEU A 71 5.67 1.53 -2.07
N ASP A 72 5.03 1.77 -3.22
CA ASP A 72 3.78 2.53 -3.32
C ASP A 72 2.65 1.92 -2.46
N ILE A 73 2.60 0.58 -2.38
CA ILE A 73 1.60 -0.11 -1.54
C ILE A 73 2.00 -0.09 -0.07
N GLN A 74 3.30 -0.27 0.22
CA GLN A 74 3.77 -0.43 1.60
C GLN A 74 3.96 0.90 2.34
N ASP A 75 4.17 2.00 1.64
CA ASP A 75 4.50 3.30 2.25
C ASP A 75 3.43 3.74 3.26
N GLU A 76 2.16 3.74 2.87
CA GLU A 76 1.07 4.15 3.76
C GLU A 76 0.89 3.19 4.96
N LEU A 77 1.04 1.88 4.75
CA LEU A 77 0.87 0.88 5.79
C LEU A 77 2.01 0.92 6.80
N GLN A 78 3.24 1.07 6.34
CA GLN A 78 4.43 1.04 7.20
C GLN A 78 4.52 2.25 8.13
N THR A 79 4.00 3.40 7.70
CA THR A 79 3.97 4.62 8.52
C THR A 79 2.96 4.57 9.66
N LEU A 80 2.04 3.59 9.67
CA LEU A 80 1.07 3.40 10.76
C LEU A 80 1.65 2.67 11.97
N TYR A 81 2.78 1.99 11.82
CA TYR A 81 3.48 1.35 12.92
C TYR A 81 4.28 2.37 13.73
N THR A 82 4.34 2.17 15.04
CA THR A 82 5.17 2.98 15.94
C THR A 82 6.56 2.40 16.10
N SER A 83 6.73 1.09 15.85
CA SER A 83 8.03 0.41 15.85
C SER A 83 8.01 -0.92 15.07
N GLY A 84 9.17 -1.55 14.96
CA GLY A 84 9.34 -2.91 14.42
C GLY A 84 9.13 -3.06 12.92
N THR A 85 8.69 -2.00 12.23
CA THR A 85 8.44 -2.07 10.78
C THR A 85 9.73 -1.92 9.97
N VAL A 86 9.80 -2.65 8.85
CA VAL A 86 10.92 -2.58 7.91
C VAL A 86 10.47 -3.03 6.52
N PHE A 87 10.92 -2.34 5.49
CA PHE A 87 10.79 -2.79 4.11
C PHE A 87 12.08 -3.48 3.66
N HIS A 88 12.01 -4.76 3.31
CA HIS A 88 13.15 -5.52 2.82
C HIS A 88 13.22 -5.49 1.31
N THR A 89 14.21 -4.84 0.75
CA THR A 89 14.53 -4.89 -0.68
C THR A 89 15.34 -6.15 -0.97
N PHE A 90 14.67 -7.22 -1.39
CA PHE A 90 15.35 -8.45 -1.76
C PHE A 90 15.91 -8.34 -3.16
N LEU A 91 17.24 -8.32 -3.27
CA LEU A 91 17.97 -8.30 -4.53
C LEU A 91 18.54 -9.69 -4.82
N GLY A 92 18.53 -10.10 -6.10
CA GLY A 92 19.11 -11.38 -6.52
C GLY A 92 20.61 -11.45 -6.28
N GLU A 93 21.30 -10.31 -6.38
CA GLU A 93 22.73 -10.18 -6.20
C GLU A 93 23.11 -8.83 -5.60
N LYS A 94 24.39 -8.64 -5.34
CA LYS A 94 24.93 -7.35 -4.89
C LYS A 94 24.79 -6.29 -5.98
N LEU A 95 24.45 -5.06 -5.57
CA LEU A 95 24.48 -3.91 -6.47
C LEU A 95 25.89 -3.72 -7.06
N PRO A 96 25.99 -3.28 -8.33
CA PRO A 96 27.26 -3.22 -9.06
C PRO A 96 28.27 -2.28 -8.38
N ASP A 97 27.80 -1.18 -7.82
CA ASP A 97 28.63 -0.15 -7.20
C ASP A 97 27.90 0.60 -6.08
N TRP A 98 28.63 1.42 -5.34
CA TRP A 98 28.07 2.23 -4.26
C TRP A 98 27.19 3.38 -4.79
N GLN A 99 27.41 3.87 -5.99
CA GLN A 99 26.63 4.94 -6.61
C GLN A 99 25.20 4.45 -6.89
N SER A 100 25.06 3.22 -7.36
CA SER A 100 23.77 2.56 -7.56
C SER A 100 23.02 2.41 -6.23
N ALA A 101 23.73 2.01 -5.16
CA ALA A 101 23.15 1.93 -3.83
C ALA A 101 22.71 3.31 -3.31
N ALA A 102 23.57 4.33 -3.45
CA ALA A 102 23.26 5.70 -3.04
C ALA A 102 22.07 6.28 -3.81
N THR A 103 21.98 5.98 -5.11
CA THR A 103 20.86 6.42 -5.95
C THR A 103 19.55 5.78 -5.49
N LEU A 104 19.54 4.48 -5.25
CA LEU A 104 18.35 3.78 -4.73
C LEU A 104 17.91 4.36 -3.38
N VAL A 105 18.84 4.49 -2.43
CA VAL A 105 18.57 5.07 -1.11
C VAL A 105 18.00 6.47 -1.21
N ARG A 106 18.59 7.33 -2.04
CA ARG A 106 18.08 8.69 -2.27
C ARG A 106 16.69 8.70 -2.87
N LYS A 107 16.43 7.89 -3.91
CA LYS A 107 15.11 7.79 -4.54
C LYS A 107 14.05 7.35 -3.53
N ILE A 108 14.32 6.38 -2.69
CA ILE A 108 13.39 5.96 -1.64
C ILE A 108 13.18 7.09 -0.62
N ALA A 109 14.24 7.67 -0.09
CA ALA A 109 14.16 8.70 0.95
C ALA A 109 13.48 10.00 0.47
N GLU A 110 13.60 10.36 -0.80
CA GLU A 110 12.99 11.58 -1.37
C GLU A 110 11.52 11.40 -1.75
N ASN A 111 11.06 10.16 -2.02
CA ASN A 111 9.71 9.93 -2.55
C ASN A 111 8.79 9.16 -1.60
N TYR A 112 9.30 8.51 -0.57
CA TYR A 112 8.54 7.66 0.36
C TYR A 112 8.76 8.09 1.82
N LYS A 113 7.78 7.80 2.66
CA LYS A 113 7.77 8.12 4.10
C LYS A 113 8.21 6.94 4.97
N LEU A 114 8.58 5.83 4.35
CA LEU A 114 9.01 4.61 5.04
C LEU A 114 10.05 4.90 6.12
N PRO A 115 9.80 4.53 7.38
CA PRO A 115 10.70 4.84 8.49
C PRO A 115 11.99 4.02 8.45
N TYR A 116 11.94 2.81 7.87
CA TYR A 116 13.09 1.93 7.79
C TYR A 116 13.00 0.97 6.61
N TYR A 117 14.09 0.86 5.86
CA TYR A 117 14.23 -0.11 4.76
C TYR A 117 15.65 -0.65 4.69
N THR A 118 15.79 -1.84 4.09
CA THR A 118 17.09 -2.51 3.95
C THR A 118 17.33 -2.97 2.53
N ILE A 119 18.58 -2.88 2.09
CA ILE A 119 19.05 -3.51 0.85
C ILE A 119 19.57 -4.90 1.22
N SER A 120 18.95 -5.94 0.68
CA SER A 120 19.16 -7.34 1.09
C SER A 120 19.56 -8.22 -0.10
N PRO A 121 20.84 -8.21 -0.52
CA PRO A 121 21.31 -9.12 -1.56
C PRO A 121 21.35 -10.56 -1.07
N THR A 122 21.17 -11.50 -2.00
CA THR A 122 21.50 -12.91 -1.78
C THR A 122 22.94 -13.16 -2.20
N TYR A 123 23.65 -13.98 -1.44
CA TYR A 123 25.03 -14.40 -1.76
C TYR A 123 25.30 -15.82 -1.29
N SER A 124 26.35 -16.42 -1.82
CA SER A 124 26.77 -17.75 -1.43
C SER A 124 28.20 -17.75 -0.89
N VAL A 125 28.52 -18.73 -0.08
CA VAL A 125 29.85 -18.89 0.51
C VAL A 125 30.39 -20.28 0.24
N CYS A 126 31.52 -20.34 -0.44
CA CYS A 126 32.31 -21.54 -0.55
C CYS A 126 33.37 -21.59 0.56
N ARG A 127 33.54 -22.74 1.22
CA ARG A 127 34.54 -22.87 2.30
C ARG A 127 35.98 -22.63 1.82
N THR A 128 36.26 -22.90 0.55
CA THR A 128 37.61 -22.75 -0.04
C THR A 128 37.79 -21.38 -0.72
N HIS A 129 36.75 -20.91 -1.46
CA HIS A 129 36.86 -19.72 -2.30
C HIS A 129 36.16 -18.48 -1.73
N GLY A 130 35.50 -18.61 -0.56
CA GLY A 130 34.83 -17.50 0.12
C GLY A 130 33.56 -17.06 -0.59
N TYR A 131 33.37 -15.75 -0.69
CA TYR A 131 32.16 -15.09 -1.22
C TYR A 131 31.95 -15.36 -2.70
N LEU A 132 30.70 -15.68 -3.06
CA LEU A 132 30.19 -15.82 -4.43
C LEU A 132 28.92 -14.95 -4.57
N ALA A 133 28.82 -14.22 -5.66
CA ALA A 133 27.65 -13.38 -5.92
C ALA A 133 26.40 -14.23 -6.24
N GLY A 134 25.26 -13.81 -5.71
CA GLY A 134 23.96 -14.44 -5.98
C GLY A 134 23.78 -15.83 -5.35
N GLU A 135 22.73 -16.50 -5.78
CA GLU A 135 22.37 -17.85 -5.33
C GLU A 135 23.12 -18.89 -6.15
N GLN A 136 24.10 -19.53 -5.54
CA GLN A 136 24.91 -20.57 -6.14
C GLN A 136 25.03 -21.76 -5.18
N HIS A 137 24.39 -22.88 -5.47
CA HIS A 137 24.44 -24.08 -4.65
C HIS A 137 25.72 -24.89 -4.81
N THR A 138 26.46 -24.62 -5.89
CA THR A 138 27.73 -25.29 -6.20
C THR A 138 28.76 -24.21 -6.56
N CYS A 139 29.95 -24.32 -5.99
CA CYS A 139 31.03 -23.39 -6.27
C CYS A 139 31.50 -23.52 -7.74
N PRO A 140 31.52 -22.45 -8.54
CA PRO A 140 31.95 -22.50 -9.93
C PRO A 140 33.46 -22.78 -10.07
N HIS A 141 34.25 -22.58 -9.01
CA HIS A 141 35.70 -22.78 -9.04
C HIS A 141 36.14 -24.18 -8.65
N CYS A 142 35.46 -24.86 -7.72
CA CYS A 142 35.89 -26.16 -7.22
C CYS A 142 34.79 -27.23 -7.22
N GLY A 143 33.57 -26.94 -7.63
CA GLY A 143 32.46 -27.88 -7.65
C GLY A 143 31.91 -28.28 -6.28
N SER A 144 32.45 -27.75 -5.19
CA SER A 144 31.97 -28.08 -3.82
C SER A 144 30.62 -27.39 -3.54
N LYS A 145 29.82 -28.00 -2.67
CA LYS A 145 28.61 -27.40 -2.15
C LYS A 145 28.90 -26.09 -1.43
N THR A 146 28.04 -25.10 -1.62
CA THR A 146 28.13 -23.78 -1.00
C THR A 146 26.99 -23.59 0.00
N GLU A 147 27.13 -22.62 0.87
CA GLU A 147 26.05 -22.14 1.74
C GLU A 147 25.46 -20.87 1.14
N VAL A 148 24.15 -20.91 0.82
CA VAL A 148 23.42 -19.74 0.30
C VAL A 148 22.91 -18.94 1.47
N TYR A 149 23.26 -17.66 1.53
CA TYR A 149 22.84 -16.74 2.58
C TYR A 149 21.82 -15.72 2.05
N SER A 150 20.73 -15.58 2.76
CA SER A 150 19.74 -14.53 2.53
C SER A 150 19.15 -14.09 3.87
N ARG A 151 18.46 -12.94 3.86
CA ARG A 151 17.79 -12.42 5.06
C ARG A 151 16.51 -13.21 5.31
N ILE A 152 16.40 -13.84 6.47
CA ILE A 152 15.21 -14.63 6.84
C ILE A 152 14.09 -13.75 7.41
N THR A 153 14.42 -12.93 8.40
CA THR A 153 13.55 -11.87 8.96
C THR A 153 14.38 -10.60 9.11
N GLY A 154 15.02 -10.40 10.23
CA GLY A 154 15.90 -9.25 10.50
C GLY A 154 17.39 -9.51 10.26
N TYR A 155 17.83 -10.75 10.03
CA TYR A 155 19.24 -11.14 9.95
C TYR A 155 19.50 -12.16 8.85
N TYR A 156 20.78 -12.31 8.45
CA TYR A 156 21.23 -13.31 7.48
C TYR A 156 21.46 -14.67 8.11
N ARG A 157 21.01 -15.72 7.42
CA ARG A 157 21.22 -17.11 7.82
C ARG A 157 21.31 -17.97 6.57
N PRO A 158 22.09 -19.08 6.59
CA PRO A 158 22.07 -20.04 5.49
C PRO A 158 20.68 -20.58 5.23
N VAL A 159 20.20 -20.45 3.99
CA VAL A 159 18.85 -20.87 3.58
C VAL A 159 18.60 -22.35 3.89
N GLN A 160 19.64 -23.18 3.80
CA GLN A 160 19.58 -24.61 4.13
C GLN A 160 19.17 -24.89 5.59
N ASN A 161 19.30 -23.92 6.48
CA ASN A 161 18.98 -24.05 7.90
C ASN A 161 17.63 -23.38 8.28
N TRP A 162 16.84 -23.00 7.29
CA TRP A 162 15.52 -22.40 7.52
C TRP A 162 14.45 -23.47 7.72
N ASN A 163 13.33 -23.11 8.37
CA ASN A 163 12.16 -23.97 8.42
C ASN A 163 11.48 -24.05 7.06
N ASP A 164 10.67 -25.09 6.84
CA ASP A 164 10.05 -25.37 5.54
C ASP A 164 9.23 -24.21 4.99
N GLY A 165 8.49 -23.47 5.83
CA GLY A 165 7.71 -22.32 5.43
C GLY A 165 8.58 -21.17 4.94
N LYS A 166 9.69 -20.91 5.62
CA LYS A 166 10.65 -19.88 5.20
C LYS A 166 11.47 -20.31 3.97
N VAL A 167 11.75 -21.58 3.81
CA VAL A 167 12.34 -22.13 2.57
C VAL A 167 11.36 -21.94 1.40
N GLN A 168 10.06 -22.19 1.62
CA GLN A 168 9.05 -21.94 0.59
C GLN A 168 8.94 -20.45 0.26
N GLU A 169 8.88 -19.58 1.28
CA GLU A 169 8.91 -18.11 1.09
C GLU A 169 10.13 -17.69 0.26
N PHE A 170 11.31 -18.26 0.50
CA PHE A 170 12.52 -17.95 -0.28
C PHE A 170 12.38 -18.37 -1.74
N LYS A 171 11.82 -19.54 -2.02
CA LYS A 171 11.57 -20.02 -3.40
C LYS A 171 10.56 -19.14 -4.14
N ASP A 172 9.56 -18.62 -3.42
CA ASP A 172 8.52 -17.78 -3.99
C ASP A 172 8.96 -16.32 -4.19
N ARG A 173 10.13 -15.94 -3.66
CA ARG A 173 10.63 -14.56 -3.77
C ARG A 173 10.85 -14.17 -5.21
N LYS A 174 10.18 -13.11 -5.60
CA LYS A 174 10.56 -12.33 -6.75
C LYS A 174 11.65 -11.35 -6.32
N VAL A 175 12.78 -11.40 -6.99
CA VAL A 175 13.85 -10.45 -6.76
C VAL A 175 13.51 -9.14 -7.45
N TYR A 176 13.70 -8.02 -6.77
CA TYR A 176 13.40 -6.73 -7.33
C TYR A 176 14.38 -6.38 -8.45
N SER A 177 13.83 -5.94 -9.58
CA SER A 177 14.59 -5.34 -10.67
C SER A 177 14.87 -3.87 -10.36
N MET A 178 16.07 -3.42 -10.73
CA MET A 178 16.49 -2.03 -10.56
C MET A 178 16.03 -1.19 -11.75
N LEU A 179 14.72 -1.05 -11.92
CA LEU A 179 14.16 -0.18 -12.96
C LEU A 179 14.47 1.29 -12.66
N ASP A 180 14.64 2.09 -13.73
CA ASP A 180 14.73 3.53 -13.55
C ASP A 180 13.40 4.05 -12.99
N TYR A 181 13.47 4.92 -11.98
CA TYR A 181 12.30 5.58 -11.39
C TYR A 181 11.45 6.33 -12.44
N ARG A 182 12.09 6.84 -13.49
CA ARG A 182 11.38 7.49 -14.60
C ARG A 182 10.49 6.53 -15.37
N GLU A 183 10.99 5.32 -15.65
CA GLU A 183 10.20 4.28 -16.33
C GLU A 183 9.03 3.81 -15.46
N HIS A 184 9.23 3.73 -14.15
CA HIS A 184 8.16 3.44 -13.21
C HIS A 184 7.06 4.51 -13.26
N LYS A 185 7.42 5.79 -13.15
CA LYS A 185 6.48 6.91 -13.25
C LYS A 185 5.80 7.02 -14.61
N GLN A 186 6.49 6.67 -15.70
CA GLN A 186 5.85 6.60 -17.03
C GLN A 186 4.80 5.51 -17.08
N ARG A 187 5.10 4.31 -16.57
CA ARG A 187 4.12 3.20 -16.51
C ARG A 187 2.93 3.51 -15.62
N GLU A 188 3.13 4.19 -14.50
CA GLU A 188 2.02 4.66 -13.67
C GLU A 188 1.13 5.66 -14.42
N ALA A 189 1.74 6.62 -15.14
CA ALA A 189 1.02 7.60 -15.95
C ALA A 189 0.25 6.93 -17.10
N GLU A 190 0.85 5.96 -17.78
CA GLU A 190 0.21 5.18 -18.85
C GLU A 190 -0.93 4.31 -18.30
N ALA A 191 -0.74 3.63 -17.18
CA ALA A 191 -1.78 2.84 -16.51
C ALA A 191 -2.94 3.71 -16.01
N ALA A 192 -2.65 4.93 -15.54
CA ALA A 192 -3.67 5.90 -15.16
C ALA A 192 -4.43 6.45 -16.38
N ALA A 193 -3.75 6.64 -17.51
CA ALA A 193 -4.35 7.05 -18.77
C ALA A 193 -5.26 5.94 -19.34
N GLU A 194 -4.81 4.69 -19.35
CA GLU A 194 -5.64 3.54 -19.77
C GLU A 194 -6.87 3.34 -18.89
N LYS A 195 -6.76 3.57 -17.59
CA LYS A 195 -7.91 3.55 -16.68
C LYS A 195 -8.88 4.68 -16.97
N ARG A 196 -8.40 5.85 -17.37
CA ARG A 196 -9.24 6.98 -17.82
C ARG A 196 -9.94 6.66 -19.13
N GLU A 197 -9.23 6.13 -20.12
CA GLU A 197 -9.85 5.73 -21.41
C GLU A 197 -10.90 4.62 -21.27
N LYS A 198 -10.67 3.64 -20.37
CA LYS A 198 -11.65 2.59 -20.05
C LYS A 198 -12.87 3.10 -19.29
N SER A 199 -12.74 4.21 -18.54
CA SER A 199 -13.87 4.87 -17.88
C SER A 199 -14.63 5.83 -18.80
N GLU A 200 -14.01 6.33 -19.87
CA GLU A 200 -14.64 7.24 -20.84
C GLU A 200 -15.50 6.50 -21.90
N GLY A 201 -15.46 5.16 -21.92
CA GLY A 201 -16.30 4.33 -22.82
C GLY A 201 -17.78 4.25 -22.47
N SER A 202 -18.27 4.90 -21.42
CA SER A 202 -19.67 4.93 -21.03
C SER A 202 -20.10 6.35 -20.59
N GLY A 203 -20.61 7.11 -21.54
CA GLY A 203 -21.36 8.34 -21.27
C GLY A 203 -20.61 9.63 -21.63
N LYS A 204 -20.89 10.17 -22.82
CA LYS A 204 -20.56 11.54 -23.18
C LYS A 204 -21.22 12.51 -22.22
N VAL A 205 -20.43 13.26 -21.46
CA VAL A 205 -20.86 14.49 -20.80
C VAL A 205 -19.96 15.62 -21.30
N SER A 206 -20.58 16.61 -21.91
CA SER A 206 -19.96 17.84 -22.39
C SER A 206 -19.33 18.62 -21.23
N LEU A 207 -18.06 18.98 -21.38
CA LEU A 207 -17.32 19.83 -20.44
C LEU A 207 -17.75 21.29 -20.62
N ASP A 208 -18.60 21.75 -19.72
CA ASP A 208 -18.61 23.16 -19.31
C ASP A 208 -17.86 23.26 -17.97
N VAL A 209 -16.97 24.24 -17.87
CA VAL A 209 -16.09 24.49 -16.71
C VAL A 209 -16.95 24.86 -15.51
N ALA A 210 -17.35 23.89 -14.71
CA ALA A 210 -18.04 24.08 -13.45
C ALA A 210 -17.48 23.10 -12.40
N ALA A 211 -17.33 23.56 -11.17
CA ALA A 211 -16.95 22.71 -10.05
C ALA A 211 -17.88 21.48 -9.97
N ALA A 212 -17.31 20.28 -9.95
CA ALA A 212 -18.08 19.05 -9.81
C ALA A 212 -18.32 18.77 -8.31
N TYR A 213 -19.57 18.55 -7.95
CA TYR A 213 -19.99 18.23 -6.59
C TYR A 213 -20.46 16.79 -6.51
N THR A 214 -19.88 16.00 -5.60
CA THR A 214 -20.27 14.60 -5.38
C THR A 214 -20.66 14.42 -3.92
N LEU A 215 -21.90 14.00 -3.66
CA LEU A 215 -22.41 13.73 -2.31
C LEU A 215 -22.40 12.22 -2.03
N PHE A 216 -21.56 11.80 -1.10
CA PHE A 216 -21.55 10.44 -0.59
C PHE A 216 -22.62 10.23 0.47
N THR A 217 -23.41 9.17 0.31
CA THR A 217 -24.55 8.85 1.19
C THR A 217 -24.57 7.35 1.50
N THR A 218 -25.46 6.90 2.40
CA THR A 218 -25.86 5.52 2.57
C THR A 218 -27.39 5.41 2.65
N LYS A 219 -27.93 4.25 2.36
CA LYS A 219 -29.38 3.99 2.28
C LYS A 219 -30.11 4.28 3.58
N THR A 220 -29.45 4.09 4.71
CA THR A 220 -30.03 4.20 6.06
C THR A 220 -29.71 5.52 6.79
N CYS A 221 -28.96 6.43 6.19
CA CYS A 221 -28.46 7.64 6.84
C CYS A 221 -29.50 8.77 6.92
N PRO A 222 -30.03 9.14 8.09
CA PRO A 222 -31.00 10.23 8.23
C PRO A 222 -30.40 11.61 7.92
N ASN A 223 -29.13 11.83 8.25
CA ASN A 223 -28.41 13.07 8.00
C ASN A 223 -28.16 13.32 6.50
N CYS A 224 -28.12 12.26 5.69
CA CYS A 224 -27.96 12.38 4.24
C CYS A 224 -29.18 13.02 3.58
N LYS A 225 -30.38 12.78 4.12
CA LYS A 225 -31.59 13.46 3.66
C LYS A 225 -31.55 14.97 3.93
N ALA A 226 -31.02 15.37 5.10
CA ALA A 226 -30.84 16.77 5.44
C ALA A 226 -29.81 17.46 4.53
N ALA A 227 -28.67 16.78 4.25
CA ALA A 227 -27.65 17.31 3.33
C ALA A 227 -28.20 17.49 1.91
N LYS A 228 -28.94 16.53 1.36
CA LYS A 228 -29.63 16.66 0.07
C LYS A 228 -30.56 17.87 0.05
N ALA A 229 -31.42 18.01 1.06
CA ALA A 229 -32.35 19.14 1.14
C ALA A 229 -31.66 20.50 1.21
N ILE A 230 -30.48 20.62 1.80
CA ILE A 230 -29.66 21.84 1.85
C ILE A 230 -29.12 22.18 0.45
N LEU A 231 -28.53 21.19 -0.24
CA LEU A 231 -27.96 21.35 -1.57
C LEU A 231 -29.05 21.65 -2.61
N ASP A 232 -30.17 20.94 -2.57
CA ASP A 232 -31.34 21.17 -3.45
C ASP A 232 -31.92 22.57 -3.28
N ARG A 233 -32.06 23.05 -2.03
CA ARG A 233 -32.56 24.43 -1.74
C ARG A 233 -31.61 25.50 -2.24
N ALA A 234 -30.32 25.22 -2.27
CA ALA A 234 -29.29 26.09 -2.79
C ALA A 234 -29.18 26.06 -4.33
N GLY A 235 -29.89 25.18 -5.01
CA GLY A 235 -29.83 24.99 -6.45
C GLY A 235 -28.51 24.41 -6.96
N ILE A 236 -27.73 23.79 -6.06
CA ILE A 236 -26.44 23.17 -6.42
C ILE A 236 -26.71 21.79 -7.08
N LYS A 237 -26.20 21.59 -8.30
CA LYS A 237 -26.23 20.29 -8.96
C LYS A 237 -25.12 19.43 -8.44
N TYR A 238 -25.41 18.22 -8.01
CA TYR A 238 -24.45 17.29 -7.46
C TYR A 238 -24.79 15.85 -7.86
N ASP A 239 -23.77 15.01 -7.96
CA ASP A 239 -23.91 13.58 -8.13
C ASP A 239 -24.05 12.90 -6.77
N VAL A 240 -24.85 11.82 -6.71
CA VAL A 240 -25.04 11.05 -5.48
C VAL A 240 -24.38 9.70 -5.63
N VAL A 241 -23.48 9.37 -4.71
CA VAL A 241 -22.81 8.09 -4.64
C VAL A 241 -23.20 7.40 -3.33
N ASP A 242 -23.63 6.15 -3.41
CA ASP A 242 -23.83 5.32 -2.22
C ASP A 242 -22.50 4.73 -1.79
N ALA A 243 -22.03 5.08 -0.60
CA ALA A 243 -20.74 4.65 -0.09
C ALA A 243 -20.69 3.14 0.25
N GLU A 244 -21.86 2.48 0.39
CA GLU A 244 -21.97 1.03 0.57
C GLU A 244 -21.90 0.28 -0.76
N ASP A 245 -22.44 0.87 -1.82
CA ASP A 245 -22.41 0.29 -3.17
C ASP A 245 -21.06 0.58 -3.90
N GLU A 246 -20.39 1.70 -3.56
CA GLU A 246 -19.14 2.18 -4.15
C GLU A 246 -18.02 2.41 -3.09
N PRO A 247 -17.61 1.38 -2.33
CA PRO A 247 -16.66 1.53 -1.23
C PRO A 247 -15.26 1.98 -1.69
N GLU A 248 -14.83 1.56 -2.87
CA GLU A 248 -13.53 1.95 -3.42
C GLU A 248 -13.48 3.45 -3.75
N LEU A 249 -14.59 4.00 -4.27
CA LEU A 249 -14.69 5.42 -4.57
C LEU A 249 -14.74 6.25 -3.29
N ALA A 250 -15.49 5.79 -2.28
CA ALA A 250 -15.54 6.42 -0.96
C ALA A 250 -14.15 6.47 -0.30
N LEU A 251 -13.39 5.37 -0.40
CA LEU A 251 -12.03 5.27 0.13
C LEU A 251 -11.08 6.22 -0.60
N ARG A 252 -11.17 6.30 -1.92
CA ARG A 252 -10.34 7.18 -2.77
C ARG A 252 -10.46 8.64 -2.40
N TYR A 253 -11.66 9.11 -2.03
CA TYR A 253 -11.90 10.46 -1.55
C TYR A 253 -11.79 10.59 -0.02
N GLY A 254 -11.33 9.55 0.66
CA GLY A 254 -11.15 9.51 2.10
C GLY A 254 -12.45 9.71 2.88
N VAL A 255 -13.59 9.26 2.34
CA VAL A 255 -14.90 9.38 2.97
C VAL A 255 -15.04 8.32 4.05
N MET A 256 -14.89 8.73 5.32
CA MET A 256 -14.96 7.84 6.49
C MET A 256 -16.34 7.90 7.17
N GLN A 257 -17.17 8.91 6.85
CA GLN A 257 -18.51 9.08 7.38
C GLN A 257 -19.40 9.81 6.37
N VAL A 258 -20.69 9.54 6.40
CA VAL A 258 -21.70 10.17 5.53
C VAL A 258 -22.68 11.01 6.34
N PRO A 259 -23.24 12.10 5.77
CA PRO A 259 -23.00 12.61 4.43
C PRO A 259 -21.63 13.25 4.29
N ALA A 260 -21.00 13.09 3.13
CA ALA A 260 -19.78 13.81 2.78
C ALA A 260 -19.91 14.41 1.38
N LEU A 261 -19.72 15.72 1.26
CA LEU A 261 -19.70 16.43 -0.02
C LEU A 261 -18.24 16.61 -0.45
N VAL A 262 -17.90 16.09 -1.61
CA VAL A 262 -16.61 16.31 -2.26
C VAL A 262 -16.80 17.38 -3.34
N VAL A 263 -16.03 18.44 -3.20
CA VAL A 263 -16.01 19.59 -4.13
C VAL A 263 -14.73 19.51 -4.94
N VAL A 264 -14.82 19.27 -6.22
CA VAL A 264 -13.65 19.27 -7.12
C VAL A 264 -13.63 20.59 -7.87
N SER A 265 -12.60 21.39 -7.63
CA SER A 265 -12.35 22.65 -8.36
C SER A 265 -11.13 22.48 -9.27
N PHE A 266 -11.23 22.97 -10.49
CA PHE A 266 -10.12 22.97 -11.46
C PHE A 266 -9.54 24.39 -11.52
N GLY A 267 -8.25 24.51 -11.20
CA GLY A 267 -7.52 25.77 -11.38
C GLY A 267 -7.16 26.01 -12.85
N GLU A 268 -6.83 27.26 -13.19
CA GLU A 268 -6.46 27.69 -14.55
C GLU A 268 -5.29 26.90 -15.17
N ASN A 269 -4.52 26.19 -14.36
CA ASN A 269 -3.38 25.33 -14.76
C ASN A 269 -3.72 23.83 -14.88
N GLY A 270 -5.02 23.46 -14.87
CA GLY A 270 -5.44 22.06 -14.97
C GLY A 270 -5.18 21.19 -13.72
N SER A 271 -4.71 21.77 -12.62
CA SER A 271 -4.60 21.06 -11.34
C SER A 271 -5.96 21.06 -10.65
N GLY A 272 -6.55 19.87 -10.47
CA GLY A 272 -7.77 19.67 -9.69
C GLY A 272 -7.44 19.67 -8.19
N ASN A 273 -8.15 20.50 -7.42
CA ASN A 273 -8.13 20.44 -5.96
C ASN A 273 -9.45 19.84 -5.48
N ALA A 274 -9.41 18.85 -4.61
CA ALA A 274 -10.61 18.22 -4.05
C ALA A 274 -10.70 18.57 -2.56
N GLU A 275 -11.77 19.27 -2.19
CA GLU A 275 -12.11 19.58 -0.81
C GLU A 275 -13.22 18.64 -0.33
N LYS A 276 -13.10 18.11 0.87
CA LYS A 276 -14.09 17.20 1.46
C LYS A 276 -14.75 17.84 2.68
N LEU A 277 -16.07 17.90 2.67
CA LEU A 277 -16.91 18.44 3.73
C LEU A 277 -17.74 17.30 4.34
N SER A 278 -17.40 16.86 5.55
CA SER A 278 -18.04 15.71 6.21
C SER A 278 -19.07 16.19 7.24
N GLY A 279 -20.31 15.71 7.11
CA GLY A 279 -21.44 16.04 7.98
C GLY A 279 -22.29 17.21 7.51
N VAL A 280 -23.49 17.34 8.06
CA VAL A 280 -24.49 18.36 7.65
C VAL A 280 -24.02 19.79 7.95
N GLY A 281 -23.33 19.99 9.08
CA GLY A 281 -22.86 21.32 9.50
C GLY A 281 -21.89 21.97 8.52
N PRO A 282 -20.75 21.30 8.19
CA PRO A 282 -19.79 21.79 7.19
C PRO A 282 -20.41 21.98 5.80
N ILE A 283 -21.29 21.07 5.35
CA ILE A 283 -22.02 21.24 4.07
C ILE A 283 -22.90 22.49 4.07
N ASN A 284 -23.63 22.72 5.16
CA ASN A 284 -24.45 23.93 5.29
C ASN A 284 -23.60 25.21 5.37
N GLY A 285 -22.47 25.19 6.05
CA GLY A 285 -21.50 26.28 6.11
C GLY A 285 -20.99 26.66 4.72
N PHE A 286 -20.60 25.66 3.94
CA PHE A 286 -20.15 25.83 2.55
C PHE A 286 -21.22 26.45 1.65
N VAL A 287 -22.45 25.94 1.71
CA VAL A 287 -23.58 26.50 0.94
C VAL A 287 -23.84 27.96 1.30
N ARG A 288 -23.73 28.32 2.58
CA ARG A 288 -23.89 29.72 3.02
C ARG A 288 -22.76 30.62 2.53
N SER A 289 -21.52 30.16 2.48
CA SER A 289 -20.40 30.94 1.95
C SER A 289 -20.57 31.26 0.46
N MET A 290 -21.07 30.33 -0.33
CA MET A 290 -21.39 30.55 -1.76
C MET A 290 -22.51 31.56 -1.98
N GLY A 291 -23.49 31.63 -1.08
CA GLY A 291 -24.59 32.59 -1.16
C GLY A 291 -24.20 34.05 -0.82
N CYS A 292 -23.10 34.27 -0.10
CA CYS A 292 -22.58 35.60 0.21
C CYS A 292 -21.84 36.27 -0.96
N GLU A 293 -21.29 35.51 -1.89
CA GLU A 293 -20.57 36.06 -3.05
C GLU A 293 -21.52 36.59 -4.15
N GLN A 294 -22.78 36.17 -4.18
CA GLN A 294 -23.78 36.64 -5.16
C GLN A 294 -24.49 37.96 -4.78
N THR A 295 -24.25 38.52 -3.58
CA THR A 295 -24.86 39.77 -3.13
C THR A 295 -23.90 40.96 -3.09
N ALA A 296 -22.68 40.82 -3.59
CA ALA A 296 -21.65 41.86 -3.62
C ALA A 296 -21.27 42.31 -5.05
N ASN A 297 -22.27 42.41 -5.94
CA ASN A 297 -22.15 43.14 -7.22
C ASN A 297 -23.37 44.00 -7.45
#